data_9b962cd205a6607d61015a7625b49007
#
_entry.id   9b962cd205a6607d61015a7625b49007
#
_cell.length_a   1.000
_cell.length_b   1.000
_cell.length_c   1.000
_cell.angle_alpha   90.00
_cell.angle_beta   90.00
_cell.angle_gamma   90.00
#
_symmetry.space_group_name_H-M   'P 1'
#
loop_
_entity.id
_entity.type
_entity.pdbx_description
1 polymer ?
#
loop_
_entity_poly.entity_id
_entity_poly.type
_entity_poly.pdbx_seq_one_letter_code
_entity_poly.pdbx_strand_id
1 'polypeptide(L)'
;MGPPEQEGKRLYLIYISMTELELQQYLLREYPQENARCEWKEFKNLKNSFCGDEKNDVISYVSAIANMDGGDLVIGVHDKTLEIVGTDTYNYDKQKAILRLTERCVNLSTEDLYIDEFITDDTNRKVWVIHIPKHLPKRPVFAHNKAWQRIEDSLVEMTTERMSTILDEPIFSETDWSAQIVSDATIDDLDEVAIAKARMMFKKVHSRIPEAEVNAWTVETFLSKCGIMKNLSLIHISEPTRPY
;
A
#
# COMPACT_ATOMS: atom_id res chain seq x y z
N MET A 1 -4.26 25.46 -32.73
CA MET A 1 -3.50 24.40 -32.07
C MET A 1 -4.07 24.23 -30.65
N GLY A 2 -4.92 23.22 -30.49
CA GLY A 2 -5.54 22.90 -29.22
C GLY A 2 -4.58 22.07 -28.33
N PRO A 3 -4.76 22.04 -27.00
CA PRO A 3 -3.91 21.27 -26.10
C PRO A 3 -4.14 19.77 -26.31
N PRO A 4 -3.13 18.93 -26.04
CA PRO A 4 -3.25 17.48 -26.20
C PRO A 4 -4.24 16.92 -25.18
N GLU A 5 -5.16 16.11 -25.67
CA GLU A 5 -6.09 15.31 -24.90
C GLU A 5 -5.30 14.37 -23.99
N GLN A 6 -5.55 14.47 -22.70
CA GLN A 6 -5.13 13.45 -21.74
C GLN A 6 -5.92 12.17 -22.03
N GLU A 7 -5.26 11.21 -22.63
CA GLU A 7 -5.76 9.83 -22.70
C GLU A 7 -5.89 9.27 -21.26
N GLY A 8 -7.10 9.38 -20.74
CA GLY A 8 -7.50 8.65 -19.55
C GLY A 8 -7.30 7.16 -19.81
N LYS A 9 -6.51 6.49 -18.99
CA LYS A 9 -6.40 5.04 -18.95
C LYS A 9 -7.80 4.46 -18.72
N ARG A 10 -8.51 4.20 -19.80
CA ARG A 10 -9.69 3.36 -19.81
C ARG A 10 -9.20 1.95 -19.51
N LEU A 11 -9.36 1.51 -18.28
CA LEU A 11 -9.29 0.10 -17.91
C LEU A 11 -10.35 -0.63 -18.74
N TYR A 12 -9.92 -1.17 -19.87
CA TYR A 12 -10.70 -2.18 -20.56
C TYR A 12 -10.80 -3.36 -19.60
N LEU A 13 -11.98 -3.61 -19.08
CA LEU A 13 -12.36 -4.91 -18.58
C LEU A 13 -12.21 -5.87 -19.77
N ILE A 14 -11.03 -6.45 -19.92
CA ILE A 14 -10.84 -7.62 -20.78
C ILE A 14 -11.58 -8.72 -20.02
N TYR A 15 -12.78 -9.04 -20.48
CA TYR A 15 -13.44 -10.29 -20.14
C TYR A 15 -12.54 -11.40 -20.70
N ILE A 16 -11.62 -11.86 -19.90
CA ILE A 16 -10.82 -13.02 -20.26
C ILE A 16 -11.73 -14.22 -19.99
N SER A 17 -12.30 -14.73 -21.07
CA SER A 17 -13.03 -15.99 -21.10
C SER A 17 -12.05 -17.09 -20.67
N MET A 18 -12.31 -17.73 -19.53
CA MET A 18 -11.47 -18.79 -18.95
C MET A 18 -12.34 -19.98 -18.55
N THR A 19 -11.86 -21.16 -18.89
CA THR A 19 -12.41 -22.39 -18.32
C THR A 19 -12.01 -22.52 -16.85
N GLU A 20 -12.69 -23.39 -16.12
CA GLU A 20 -12.38 -23.65 -14.70
C GLU A 20 -10.90 -24.08 -14.51
N LEU A 21 -10.38 -24.90 -15.40
CA LEU A 21 -8.99 -25.34 -15.36
C LEU A 21 -7.99 -24.18 -15.60
N GLU A 22 -8.28 -23.34 -16.58
CA GLU A 22 -7.44 -22.17 -16.87
C GLU A 22 -7.45 -21.17 -15.72
N LEU A 23 -8.62 -20.92 -15.12
CA LEU A 23 -8.73 -20.06 -13.95
C LEU A 23 -7.97 -20.66 -12.75
N GLN A 24 -8.07 -21.95 -12.51
CA GLN A 24 -7.30 -22.60 -11.44
C GLN A 24 -5.79 -22.48 -11.67
N GLN A 25 -5.31 -22.69 -12.89
CA GLN A 25 -3.90 -22.50 -13.22
C GLN A 25 -3.44 -21.06 -13.05
N TYR A 26 -4.29 -20.08 -13.41
CA TYR A 26 -4.02 -18.67 -13.19
C TYR A 26 -3.89 -18.38 -11.69
N LEU A 27 -4.85 -18.81 -10.88
CA LEU A 27 -4.84 -18.60 -9.42
C LEU A 27 -3.64 -19.26 -8.75
N LEU A 28 -3.26 -20.49 -9.16
CA LEU A 28 -2.07 -21.17 -8.65
C LEU A 28 -0.76 -20.44 -8.98
N ARG A 29 -0.71 -19.72 -10.10
CA ARG A 29 0.44 -18.93 -10.49
C ARG A 29 0.53 -17.62 -9.71
N GLU A 30 -0.57 -16.89 -9.59
CA GLU A 30 -0.62 -15.56 -8.92
C GLU A 30 -0.69 -15.69 -7.39
N TYR A 31 -1.34 -16.75 -6.89
CA TYR A 31 -1.59 -16.98 -5.45
C TYR A 31 -1.13 -18.40 -5.07
N PRO A 32 0.17 -18.73 -5.16
CA PRO A 32 0.67 -20.11 -5.17
C PRO A 32 0.49 -20.85 -3.84
N GLN A 33 0.32 -20.14 -2.75
CA GLN A 33 0.14 -20.74 -1.43
C GLN A 33 -0.49 -19.76 -0.42
N GLU A 34 -1.17 -20.33 0.56
CA GLU A 34 -1.61 -19.56 1.73
C GLU A 34 -0.40 -19.08 2.55
N ASN A 35 -0.44 -17.83 2.96
CA ASN A 35 0.61 -17.20 3.75
C ASN A 35 0.03 -15.98 4.48
N ALA A 36 0.89 -15.16 5.11
CA ALA A 36 0.45 -13.96 5.82
C ALA A 36 -0.30 -12.93 4.95
N ARG A 37 -0.12 -13.00 3.61
CA ARG A 37 -0.70 -12.07 2.64
C ARG A 37 -1.73 -12.69 1.70
N CYS A 38 -1.93 -13.99 1.77
CA CYS A 38 -2.87 -14.68 0.89
C CYS A 38 -3.63 -15.76 1.65
N GLU A 39 -4.93 -15.78 1.50
CA GLU A 39 -5.82 -16.76 2.10
C GLU A 39 -6.81 -17.28 1.07
N TRP A 40 -7.14 -18.57 1.13
CA TRP A 40 -8.10 -19.25 0.27
C TRP A 40 -9.30 -19.72 1.09
N LYS A 41 -10.51 -19.42 0.63
CA LYS A 41 -11.73 -19.82 1.34
C LYS A 41 -12.86 -20.18 0.41
N GLU A 42 -13.62 -21.19 0.80
CA GLU A 42 -14.80 -21.61 0.06
C GLU A 42 -15.89 -20.53 0.07
N PHE A 43 -16.31 -20.06 1.21
CA PHE A 43 -17.36 -19.05 1.40
C PHE A 43 -18.48 -19.08 0.35
N LYS A 44 -19.04 -20.28 0.10
CA LYS A 44 -20.09 -20.51 -0.91
C LYS A 44 -21.28 -19.57 -0.76
N ASN A 45 -21.64 -19.26 0.47
CA ASN A 45 -22.76 -18.37 0.79
C ASN A 45 -22.21 -16.98 1.17
N LEU A 46 -21.97 -16.15 0.17
CA LEU A 46 -21.41 -14.80 0.37
C LEU A 46 -22.22 -13.94 1.34
N LYS A 47 -23.55 -14.01 1.32
CA LYS A 47 -24.37 -13.20 2.22
C LYS A 47 -24.06 -13.50 3.68
N ASN A 48 -24.04 -14.76 4.05
CA ASN A 48 -23.72 -15.16 5.42
C ASN A 48 -22.26 -14.86 5.75
N SER A 49 -21.37 -15.02 4.76
CA SER A 49 -19.93 -14.75 4.91
C SER A 49 -19.62 -13.27 5.14
N PHE A 50 -20.49 -12.34 4.70
CA PHE A 50 -20.35 -10.89 4.99
C PHE A 50 -21.21 -10.38 6.15
N CYS A 51 -21.99 -11.24 6.79
CA CYS A 51 -22.86 -10.88 7.91
C CYS A 51 -22.76 -11.87 9.07
N GLY A 52 -21.87 -12.85 8.92
CA GLY A 52 -21.84 -14.05 9.69
C GLY A 52 -21.20 -13.94 11.06
N ASP A 53 -20.76 -15.09 11.53
CA ASP A 53 -20.21 -15.24 12.86
C ASP A 53 -18.81 -14.67 12.95
N GLU A 54 -18.55 -14.00 14.03
CA GLU A 54 -17.23 -13.57 14.44
C GLU A 54 -16.22 -14.72 14.24
N LYS A 55 -15.06 -14.40 13.63
CA LYS A 55 -13.96 -15.33 13.39
C LYS A 55 -14.10 -16.22 12.13
N ASN A 56 -15.30 -16.46 11.62
CA ASN A 56 -15.51 -17.36 10.48
C ASN A 56 -16.12 -16.66 9.26
N ASP A 57 -16.02 -15.36 9.16
CA ASP A 57 -16.57 -14.57 8.08
C ASP A 57 -15.50 -13.75 7.33
N VAL A 58 -15.86 -13.28 6.15
CA VAL A 58 -14.99 -12.44 5.32
C VAL A 58 -14.52 -11.19 6.07
N ILE A 59 -15.38 -10.61 6.92
CA ILE A 59 -15.10 -9.37 7.64
C ILE A 59 -13.94 -9.55 8.62
N SER A 60 -13.93 -10.66 9.35
CA SER A 60 -12.84 -11.01 10.27
C SER A 60 -11.52 -11.27 9.53
N TYR A 61 -11.57 -11.98 8.38
CA TYR A 61 -10.39 -12.21 7.55
C TYR A 61 -9.83 -10.92 6.96
N VAL A 62 -10.69 -10.02 6.47
CA VAL A 62 -10.27 -8.71 5.96
C VAL A 62 -9.58 -7.88 7.05
N SER A 63 -10.14 -7.85 8.27
CA SER A 63 -9.49 -7.19 9.40
C SER A 63 -8.12 -7.78 9.68
N ALA A 64 -8.00 -9.11 9.69
CA ALA A 64 -6.75 -9.78 10.00
C ALA A 64 -5.67 -9.52 8.94
N ILE A 65 -6.00 -9.65 7.67
CA ILE A 65 -5.08 -9.43 6.55
C ILE A 65 -4.63 -7.96 6.52
N ALA A 66 -5.56 -7.01 6.70
CA ALA A 66 -5.23 -5.59 6.78
C ALA A 66 -4.29 -5.27 7.94
N ASN A 67 -4.48 -5.90 9.10
CA ASN A 67 -3.64 -5.72 10.28
C ASN A 67 -2.27 -6.39 10.20
N MET A 68 -2.04 -7.22 9.18
CA MET A 68 -0.69 -7.70 8.84
C MET A 68 -0.03 -6.69 7.88
N ASP A 69 0.14 -7.04 6.64
CA ASP A 69 0.75 -6.16 5.64
C ASP A 69 -0.16 -5.92 4.42
N GLY A 70 -1.46 -6.16 4.60
CA GLY A 70 -2.38 -6.26 3.49
C GLY A 70 -2.20 -7.55 2.71
N GLY A 71 -2.96 -7.76 1.63
CA GLY A 71 -2.87 -8.95 0.80
C GLY A 71 -4.19 -9.33 0.15
N ASP A 72 -4.36 -10.61 -0.14
CA ASP A 72 -5.44 -11.11 -0.97
C ASP A 72 -6.24 -12.20 -0.28
N LEU A 73 -7.57 -12.13 -0.42
CA LEU A 73 -8.48 -13.19 0.01
C LEU A 73 -9.18 -13.76 -1.22
N VAL A 74 -8.86 -15.00 -1.55
CA VAL A 74 -9.46 -15.73 -2.67
C VAL A 74 -10.69 -16.49 -2.17
N ILE A 75 -11.85 -16.18 -2.72
CA ILE A 75 -13.15 -16.74 -2.31
C ILE A 75 -13.75 -17.55 -3.43
N GLY A 76 -14.36 -18.69 -3.09
CA GLY A 76 -14.96 -19.62 -4.04
C GLY A 76 -14.00 -20.71 -4.50
N VAL A 77 -12.96 -20.96 -3.71
CA VAL A 77 -11.98 -22.02 -3.95
C VAL A 77 -11.87 -22.92 -2.72
N HIS A 78 -11.48 -24.15 -2.91
CA HIS A 78 -11.25 -25.09 -1.82
C HIS A 78 -9.98 -24.68 -1.04
N ASP A 79 -10.11 -24.57 0.27
CA ASP A 79 -8.97 -24.35 1.19
C ASP A 79 -7.93 -25.45 0.90
N LYS A 80 -6.70 -25.13 0.67
CA LYS A 80 -5.53 -26.00 0.41
C LYS A 80 -5.31 -26.44 -1.04
N THR A 81 -6.30 -26.59 -1.90
CA THR A 81 -6.10 -27.14 -3.26
C THR A 81 -6.35 -26.14 -4.37
N LEU A 82 -6.96 -24.98 -4.07
CA LEU A 82 -7.45 -24.01 -5.06
C LEU A 82 -8.40 -24.62 -6.12
N GLU A 83 -8.99 -25.80 -5.84
CA GLU A 83 -10.08 -26.28 -6.68
C GLU A 83 -11.23 -25.29 -6.68
N ILE A 84 -11.77 -24.98 -7.85
CA ILE A 84 -12.83 -24.00 -7.98
C ILE A 84 -14.13 -24.61 -7.50
N VAL A 85 -14.64 -24.06 -6.43
CA VAL A 85 -15.93 -24.41 -5.84
C VAL A 85 -17.03 -23.48 -6.32
N GLY A 86 -16.69 -22.21 -6.46
CA GLY A 86 -17.57 -21.14 -6.90
C GLY A 86 -18.43 -20.55 -5.79
N THR A 87 -18.90 -19.32 -6.04
CA THR A 87 -19.83 -18.56 -5.19
C THR A 87 -21.14 -18.29 -5.91
N ASP A 88 -21.44 -19.04 -6.95
CA ASP A 88 -22.59 -18.91 -7.85
C ASP A 88 -23.94 -19.19 -7.19
N THR A 89 -23.93 -19.88 -6.06
CA THR A 89 -25.14 -20.14 -5.26
C THR A 89 -25.72 -18.89 -4.61
N TYR A 90 -24.99 -17.77 -4.65
CA TYR A 90 -25.38 -16.52 -4.03
C TYR A 90 -25.10 -15.30 -4.91
N ASN A 91 -26.16 -14.62 -5.33
CA ASN A 91 -26.06 -13.41 -6.14
C ASN A 91 -25.77 -12.18 -5.25
N TYR A 92 -24.53 -11.98 -4.89
CA TYR A 92 -24.04 -10.83 -4.12
C TYR A 92 -23.12 -9.96 -4.99
N ASP A 93 -23.39 -8.66 -5.00
CA ASP A 93 -22.71 -7.69 -5.84
C ASP A 93 -21.38 -7.24 -5.20
N LYS A 94 -20.32 -7.13 -5.99
CA LYS A 94 -19.01 -6.60 -5.57
C LYS A 94 -19.11 -5.24 -4.87
N GLN A 95 -19.92 -4.33 -5.40
CA GLN A 95 -20.08 -2.99 -4.83
C GLN A 95 -20.71 -3.05 -3.45
N LYS A 96 -21.72 -3.91 -3.27
CA LYS A 96 -22.33 -4.16 -1.96
C LYS A 96 -21.36 -4.81 -1.01
N ALA A 97 -20.49 -5.70 -1.50
CA ALA A 97 -19.46 -6.33 -0.68
C ALA A 97 -18.45 -5.29 -0.17
N ILE A 98 -17.93 -4.44 -1.04
CA ILE A 98 -17.01 -3.36 -0.65
C ILE A 98 -17.67 -2.41 0.36
N LEU A 99 -18.90 -1.97 0.09
CA LEU A 99 -19.64 -1.12 1.02
C LEU A 99 -19.78 -1.81 2.39
N ARG A 100 -20.11 -3.11 2.40
CA ARG A 100 -20.24 -3.87 3.63
C ARG A 100 -18.93 -4.00 4.40
N LEU A 101 -17.81 -4.19 3.71
CA LEU A 101 -16.49 -4.21 4.33
C LEU A 101 -16.16 -2.86 4.98
N THR A 102 -16.41 -1.76 4.29
CA THR A 102 -16.14 -0.42 4.84
C THR A 102 -17.05 -0.05 6.00
N GLU A 103 -18.28 -0.54 6.02
CA GLU A 103 -19.22 -0.35 7.16
C GLU A 103 -18.85 -1.20 8.39
N ARG A 104 -18.31 -2.39 8.18
CA ARG A 104 -18.08 -3.38 9.24
C ARG A 104 -16.65 -3.45 9.73
N CYS A 105 -15.70 -3.04 8.91
CA CYS A 105 -14.28 -2.96 9.28
C CYS A 105 -13.92 -1.51 9.63
N VAL A 106 -13.93 -1.20 10.91
CA VAL A 106 -13.55 0.14 11.40
C VAL A 106 -12.07 0.39 11.09
N ASN A 107 -11.73 1.55 10.56
CA ASN A 107 -10.40 1.98 10.11
C ASN A 107 -9.86 1.27 8.85
N LEU A 108 -10.65 0.47 8.16
CA LEU A 108 -10.23 -0.11 6.88
C LEU A 108 -10.03 1.02 5.85
N SER A 109 -8.86 1.06 5.21
CA SER A 109 -8.64 1.96 4.09
C SER A 109 -9.50 1.55 2.89
N THR A 110 -10.06 2.52 2.19
CA THR A 110 -10.76 2.29 0.91
C THR A 110 -9.83 2.45 -0.29
N GLU A 111 -8.68 3.04 -0.08
CA GLU A 111 -7.63 3.14 -1.09
C GLU A 111 -7.06 1.73 -1.32
N ASP A 112 -6.99 1.33 -2.57
CA ASP A 112 -6.56 -0.01 -3.01
C ASP A 112 -7.43 -1.19 -2.50
N LEU A 113 -8.62 -0.93 -1.96
CA LEU A 113 -9.61 -1.96 -1.65
C LEU A 113 -10.50 -2.22 -2.87
N TYR A 114 -10.33 -3.36 -3.52
CA TYR A 114 -11.15 -3.74 -4.68
C TYR A 114 -11.34 -5.24 -4.78
N ILE A 115 -12.26 -5.68 -5.65
CA ILE A 115 -12.59 -7.09 -5.87
C ILE A 115 -12.49 -7.40 -7.35
N ASP A 116 -11.64 -8.34 -7.69
CA ASP A 116 -11.63 -8.98 -8.98
C ASP A 116 -12.62 -10.14 -8.99
N GLU A 117 -13.46 -10.18 -10.01
CA GLU A 117 -14.47 -11.22 -10.20
C GLU A 117 -14.17 -12.00 -11.45
N PHE A 118 -14.03 -13.30 -11.29
CA PHE A 118 -13.85 -14.26 -12.37
C PHE A 118 -15.09 -15.13 -12.48
N ILE A 119 -15.54 -15.39 -13.70
CA ILE A 119 -16.66 -16.30 -14.00
C ILE A 119 -16.17 -17.28 -15.04
N THR A 120 -16.23 -18.59 -14.76
CA THR A 120 -15.79 -19.62 -15.69
C THR A 120 -16.83 -19.84 -16.78
N ASP A 121 -16.35 -20.05 -18.03
CA ASP A 121 -17.24 -20.18 -19.19
C ASP A 121 -17.90 -21.56 -19.30
N ASP A 122 -17.19 -22.58 -18.82
CA ASP A 122 -17.63 -23.98 -18.91
C ASP A 122 -18.58 -24.37 -17.78
N THR A 123 -18.34 -23.88 -16.57
CA THR A 123 -19.14 -24.25 -15.38
C THR A 123 -19.92 -23.09 -14.77
N ASN A 124 -19.73 -21.87 -15.29
CA ASN A 124 -20.34 -20.65 -14.79
C ASN A 124 -20.13 -20.44 -13.28
N ARG A 125 -18.97 -20.89 -12.75
CA ARG A 125 -18.60 -20.70 -11.35
C ARG A 125 -17.94 -19.36 -11.15
N LYS A 126 -18.30 -18.71 -10.07
CA LYS A 126 -17.78 -17.38 -9.70
C LYS A 126 -16.73 -17.52 -8.62
N VAL A 127 -15.59 -16.86 -8.85
CA VAL A 127 -14.49 -16.71 -7.89
C VAL A 127 -14.21 -15.23 -7.69
N TRP A 128 -13.98 -14.82 -6.46
CA TRP A 128 -13.56 -13.46 -6.12
C TRP A 128 -12.17 -13.44 -5.53
N VAL A 129 -11.40 -12.44 -5.92
CA VAL A 129 -10.16 -12.06 -5.24
C VAL A 129 -10.39 -10.68 -4.64
N ILE A 130 -10.38 -10.60 -3.31
CA ILE A 130 -10.49 -9.33 -2.58
C ILE A 130 -9.09 -8.86 -2.28
N HIS A 131 -8.71 -7.73 -2.86
CA HIS A 131 -7.44 -7.05 -2.59
C HIS A 131 -7.61 -6.14 -1.39
N ILE A 132 -6.85 -6.42 -0.34
CA ILE A 132 -7.01 -5.81 0.97
C ILE A 132 -5.79 -4.95 1.26
N PRO A 133 -5.95 -3.62 1.38
CA PRO A 133 -4.84 -2.75 1.73
C PRO A 133 -4.34 -3.00 3.14
N LYS A 134 -3.07 -2.68 3.39
CA LYS A 134 -2.54 -2.60 4.74
C LYS A 134 -3.30 -1.54 5.55
N HIS A 135 -3.41 -1.76 6.86
CA HIS A 135 -3.91 -0.75 7.79
C HIS A 135 -3.14 0.58 7.67
N LEU A 136 -3.80 1.68 7.94
CA LEU A 136 -3.14 2.97 8.05
C LEU A 136 -2.27 3.02 9.32
N PRO A 137 -1.15 3.77 9.31
CA PRO A 137 -0.30 3.91 10.49
C PRO A 137 -1.08 4.31 11.73
N LYS A 138 -0.82 3.66 12.86
CA LYS A 138 -1.49 3.85 14.15
C LYS A 138 -2.99 3.55 14.15
N ARG A 139 -3.53 2.90 13.10
CA ARG A 139 -4.96 2.63 12.97
C ARG A 139 -5.21 1.14 12.72
N PRO A 140 -5.21 0.30 13.75
CA PRO A 140 -5.60 -1.09 13.60
C PRO A 140 -7.04 -1.19 13.07
N VAL A 141 -7.28 -2.17 12.22
CA VAL A 141 -8.60 -2.45 11.64
C VAL A 141 -9.38 -3.37 12.55
N PHE A 142 -10.60 -2.96 12.91
CA PHE A 142 -11.47 -3.74 13.80
C PHE A 142 -12.63 -4.34 13.00
N ALA A 143 -12.97 -5.57 13.32
CA ALA A 143 -14.17 -6.26 12.87
C ALA A 143 -14.86 -6.90 14.07
N HIS A 144 -16.20 -6.81 14.18
CA HIS A 144 -16.95 -7.30 15.34
C HIS A 144 -16.45 -6.77 16.69
N ASN A 145 -16.04 -5.51 16.74
CA ASN A 145 -15.43 -4.82 17.90
C ASN A 145 -14.11 -5.41 18.39
N LYS A 146 -13.44 -6.24 17.59
CA LYS A 146 -12.14 -6.84 17.86
C LYS A 146 -11.18 -6.57 16.71
N ALA A 147 -9.90 -6.45 17.02
CA ALA A 147 -8.87 -6.48 16.01
C ALA A 147 -8.43 -7.93 15.80
N TRP A 148 -8.27 -8.33 14.55
CA TRP A 148 -7.88 -9.69 14.17
C TRP A 148 -6.47 -9.70 13.60
N GLN A 149 -5.78 -10.83 13.76
CA GLN A 149 -4.51 -11.11 13.09
C GLN A 149 -4.46 -12.57 12.65
N ARG A 150 -3.51 -12.89 11.79
CA ARG A 150 -3.19 -14.27 11.43
C ARG A 150 -1.92 -14.71 12.15
N ILE A 151 -1.95 -15.90 12.72
CA ILE A 151 -0.78 -16.62 13.21
C ILE A 151 -0.79 -17.96 12.49
N GLU A 152 0.17 -18.17 11.60
CA GLU A 152 0.19 -19.29 10.67
C GLU A 152 -1.13 -19.37 9.89
N ASP A 153 -1.87 -20.48 9.96
CA ASP A 153 -3.15 -20.70 9.28
C ASP A 153 -4.36 -20.30 10.13
N SER A 154 -4.12 -19.74 11.31
CA SER A 154 -5.20 -19.46 12.27
C SER A 154 -5.56 -17.98 12.33
N LEU A 155 -6.86 -17.71 12.26
CA LEU A 155 -7.43 -16.41 12.57
C LEU A 155 -7.59 -16.29 14.08
N VAL A 156 -6.92 -15.33 14.69
CA VAL A 156 -6.95 -15.09 16.13
C VAL A 156 -7.19 -13.62 16.46
N GLU A 157 -7.69 -13.35 17.65
CA GLU A 157 -7.74 -11.99 18.16
C GLU A 157 -6.32 -11.42 18.25
N MET A 158 -6.16 -10.15 17.89
CA MET A 158 -4.85 -9.51 17.82
C MET A 158 -4.18 -9.49 19.21
N THR A 159 -2.93 -9.91 19.24
CA THR A 159 -2.12 -9.85 20.45
C THR A 159 -1.78 -8.41 20.84
N THR A 160 -1.57 -8.17 22.13
CA THR A 160 -1.15 -6.86 22.64
C THR A 160 0.15 -6.38 21.98
N GLU A 161 1.04 -7.30 21.68
CA GLU A 161 2.32 -7.04 21.03
C GLU A 161 2.14 -6.52 19.60
N ARG A 162 1.28 -7.18 18.81
CA ARG A 162 0.95 -6.69 17.46
C ARG A 162 0.21 -5.36 17.50
N MET A 163 -0.73 -5.20 18.44
CA MET A 163 -1.44 -3.96 18.66
C MET A 163 -0.46 -2.80 18.93
N SER A 164 0.48 -2.99 19.84
CA SER A 164 1.52 -1.99 20.14
C SER A 164 2.36 -1.66 18.92
N THR A 165 2.76 -2.68 18.14
CA THR A 165 3.52 -2.47 16.90
C THR A 165 2.78 -1.54 15.93
N ILE A 166 1.48 -1.73 15.72
CA ILE A 166 0.68 -0.87 14.83
C ILE A 166 0.54 0.54 15.41
N LEU A 167 0.30 0.67 16.73
CA LEU A 167 0.14 1.96 17.38
C LEU A 167 1.43 2.79 17.42
N ASP A 168 2.58 2.12 17.38
CA ASP A 168 3.91 2.76 17.36
C ASP A 168 4.40 3.07 15.94
N GLU A 169 3.67 2.64 14.90
CA GLU A 169 4.04 2.98 13.52
C GLU A 169 4.06 4.51 13.32
N PRO A 170 5.11 5.07 12.68
CA PRO A 170 5.15 6.49 12.39
C PRO A 170 4.02 6.89 11.43
N ILE A 171 3.31 7.98 11.73
CA ILE A 171 2.20 8.51 10.88
C ILE A 171 2.74 9.01 9.54
N PHE A 172 3.97 9.48 9.55
CA PHE A 172 4.74 9.81 8.35
C PHE A 172 6.01 8.97 8.42
N SER A 173 6.59 8.65 7.27
CA SER A 173 8.00 8.31 7.25
C SER A 173 8.72 9.50 7.87
N GLU A 174 9.04 9.42 9.18
CA GLU A 174 9.85 10.42 9.89
C GLU A 174 11.29 10.45 9.35
N THR A 175 11.59 9.55 8.45
CA THR A 175 12.76 9.68 7.59
C THR A 175 12.41 10.82 6.64
N ASP A 176 12.75 12.03 7.07
CA ASP A 176 12.90 13.13 6.12
C ASP A 176 13.85 12.61 5.04
N TRP A 177 13.26 12.09 3.95
CA TRP A 177 14.04 11.50 2.86
C TRP A 177 14.96 12.54 2.23
N SER A 178 14.61 13.83 2.37
CA SER A 178 15.45 14.95 1.96
C SER A 178 16.65 15.15 2.88
N ALA A 179 16.61 14.57 4.08
CA ALA A 179 17.71 14.59 5.04
C ALA A 179 18.49 13.26 5.09
N GLN A 180 18.18 12.31 4.20
CA GLN A 180 18.92 11.05 4.10
C GLN A 180 20.33 11.31 3.58
N ILE A 181 21.31 10.67 4.23
CA ILE A 181 22.71 10.71 3.78
C ILE A 181 22.83 9.85 2.52
N VAL A 182 23.34 10.43 1.46
CA VAL A 182 23.69 9.71 0.22
C VAL A 182 25.15 9.28 0.35
N SER A 183 25.36 8.02 0.76
CA SER A 183 26.68 7.50 1.14
C SER A 183 27.72 7.55 0.01
N ASP A 184 27.26 7.45 -1.24
CA ASP A 184 28.13 7.35 -2.41
C ASP A 184 28.29 8.71 -3.13
N ALA A 185 27.59 9.76 -2.69
CA ALA A 185 27.68 11.10 -3.28
C ALA A 185 28.83 11.90 -2.68
N THR A 186 29.57 12.55 -3.56
CA THR A 186 30.69 13.41 -3.25
C THR A 186 30.42 14.83 -3.74
N ILE A 187 31.29 15.78 -3.34
CA ILE A 187 31.18 17.17 -3.83
C ILE A 187 31.40 17.26 -5.34
N ASP A 188 32.18 16.34 -5.90
CA ASP A 188 32.49 16.29 -7.33
C ASP A 188 31.27 15.91 -8.19
N ASP A 189 30.23 15.34 -7.56
CA ASP A 189 28.94 15.03 -8.22
C ASP A 189 28.03 16.26 -8.35
N LEU A 190 28.39 17.38 -7.75
CA LEU A 190 27.62 18.63 -7.75
C LEU A 190 28.06 19.57 -8.89
N ASP A 191 27.08 20.19 -9.54
CA ASP A 191 27.30 21.18 -10.58
C ASP A 191 27.90 22.49 -9.99
N GLU A 192 29.11 22.83 -10.41
CA GLU A 192 29.81 24.04 -9.97
C GLU A 192 29.02 25.33 -10.28
N VAL A 193 28.31 25.37 -11.42
CA VAL A 193 27.50 26.53 -11.82
C VAL A 193 26.31 26.67 -10.88
N ALA A 194 25.70 25.55 -10.49
CA ALA A 194 24.62 25.53 -9.50
C ALA A 194 25.11 26.00 -8.12
N ILE A 195 26.31 25.57 -7.68
CA ILE A 195 26.90 26.03 -6.41
C ILE A 195 27.18 27.55 -6.46
N ALA A 196 27.73 28.05 -7.56
CA ALA A 196 27.97 29.49 -7.71
C ALA A 196 26.69 30.32 -7.66
N LYS A 197 25.64 29.83 -8.34
CA LYS A 197 24.28 30.43 -8.32
C LYS A 197 23.68 30.39 -6.90
N ALA A 198 23.80 29.27 -6.20
CA ALA A 198 23.33 29.12 -4.83
C ALA A 198 24.04 30.10 -3.87
N ARG A 199 25.36 30.28 -4.00
CA ARG A 199 26.10 31.29 -3.23
C ARG A 199 25.60 32.72 -3.47
N MET A 200 25.30 33.06 -4.72
CA MET A 200 24.72 34.35 -5.07
C MET A 200 23.36 34.58 -4.41
N MET A 201 22.52 33.56 -4.43
CA MET A 201 21.18 33.62 -3.79
C MET A 201 21.30 33.66 -2.28
N PHE A 202 22.20 32.86 -1.68
CA PHE A 202 22.44 32.86 -0.25
C PHE A 202 22.81 34.26 0.27
N LYS A 203 23.68 34.96 -0.40
CA LYS A 203 24.04 36.35 -0.04
C LYS A 203 22.85 37.31 -0.06
N LYS A 204 21.95 37.16 -1.04
CA LYS A 204 20.73 37.99 -1.13
C LYS A 204 19.77 37.74 0.05
N VAL A 205 19.63 36.50 0.47
CA VAL A 205 18.74 36.10 1.57
C VAL A 205 19.39 36.43 2.92
N HIS A 206 20.68 36.20 3.07
CA HIS A 206 21.41 36.39 4.33
C HIS A 206 22.28 37.66 4.31
N SER A 207 21.65 38.80 4.06
CA SER A 207 22.30 40.09 3.95
C SER A 207 23.07 40.57 5.20
N ARG A 208 22.82 39.93 6.36
CA ARG A 208 23.54 40.20 7.62
C ARG A 208 24.94 39.60 7.64
N ILE A 209 25.25 38.64 6.78
CA ILE A 209 26.57 38.03 6.69
C ILE A 209 27.38 38.82 5.66
N PRO A 210 28.60 39.30 5.99
CA PRO A 210 29.42 40.03 5.04
C PRO A 210 29.73 39.23 3.80
N GLU A 211 29.62 39.84 2.63
CA GLU A 211 29.84 39.14 1.36
C GLU A 211 31.27 38.55 1.26
N ALA A 212 32.24 39.24 1.82
CA ALA A 212 33.63 38.79 1.87
C ALA A 212 33.76 37.48 2.67
N GLU A 213 32.98 37.31 3.73
CA GLU A 213 32.94 36.10 4.55
C GLU A 213 32.39 34.92 3.75
N VAL A 214 31.24 35.10 3.08
CA VAL A 214 30.62 34.04 2.26
C VAL A 214 31.53 33.62 1.10
N ASN A 215 32.26 34.58 0.54
CA ASN A 215 33.22 34.30 -0.55
C ASN A 215 34.46 33.53 -0.07
N ALA A 216 34.84 33.69 1.20
CA ALA A 216 35.98 33.00 1.80
C ALA A 216 35.69 31.54 2.19
N TRP A 217 34.40 31.12 2.24
CA TRP A 217 34.06 29.76 2.58
C TRP A 217 34.46 28.77 1.48
N THR A 218 34.99 27.63 1.85
CA THR A 218 35.14 26.49 0.93
C THR A 218 33.78 26.00 0.47
N VAL A 219 33.74 25.14 -0.55
CA VAL A 219 32.49 24.53 -1.03
C VAL A 219 31.82 23.72 0.10
N GLU A 220 32.62 22.93 0.82
CA GLU A 220 32.14 22.13 1.95
C GLU A 220 31.52 22.98 3.05
N THR A 221 32.23 24.06 3.42
CA THR A 221 31.73 25.00 4.43
C THR A 221 30.43 25.65 4.00
N PHE A 222 30.32 26.06 2.74
CA PHE A 222 29.12 26.64 2.19
C PHE A 222 27.94 25.63 2.21
N LEU A 223 28.16 24.41 1.70
CA LEU A 223 27.15 23.36 1.67
C LEU A 223 26.68 22.95 3.09
N SER A 224 27.63 22.91 4.03
CA SER A 224 27.29 22.64 5.45
C SER A 224 26.43 23.76 6.06
N LYS A 225 26.77 25.03 5.77
CA LYS A 225 25.99 26.22 6.20
C LYS A 225 24.57 26.24 5.57
N CYS A 226 24.44 25.72 4.36
CA CYS A 226 23.14 25.55 3.68
C CYS A 226 22.35 24.32 4.15
N GLY A 227 22.91 23.47 5.01
CA GLY A 227 22.27 22.25 5.46
C GLY A 227 22.27 21.11 4.43
N ILE A 228 23.07 21.23 3.36
CA ILE A 228 23.18 20.24 2.27
C ILE A 228 24.18 19.13 2.65
N MET A 229 25.07 19.40 3.58
CA MET A 229 26.04 18.42 4.10
C MET A 229 25.83 18.21 5.61
N LYS A 230 25.90 16.97 6.04
CA LYS A 230 25.88 16.57 7.45
C LYS A 230 27.03 15.58 7.68
N ASN A 231 27.91 15.88 8.66
CA ASN A 231 29.06 15.04 8.98
C ASN A 231 29.96 14.71 7.75
N LEU A 232 30.18 15.68 6.88
CA LEU A 232 30.94 15.55 5.61
C LEU A 232 30.31 14.68 4.52
N SER A 233 29.03 14.32 4.69
CA SER A 233 28.27 13.59 3.69
C SER A 233 27.15 14.45 3.13
N LEU A 234 26.85 14.29 1.84
CA LEU A 234 25.73 14.95 1.18
C LEU A 234 24.41 14.33 1.66
N ILE A 235 23.40 15.19 1.84
CA ILE A 235 22.05 14.77 2.12
C ILE A 235 21.19 14.90 0.86
N HIS A 236 20.20 14.04 0.72
CA HIS A 236 19.25 14.13 -0.38
C HIS A 236 18.36 15.35 -0.16
N ILE A 237 18.33 16.27 -1.12
CA ILE A 237 17.44 17.45 -1.10
C ILE A 237 16.45 17.30 -2.22
N SER A 238 15.16 17.17 -1.87
CA SER A 238 14.08 17.33 -2.84
C SER A 238 13.85 18.81 -3.14
N GLU A 239 13.47 19.12 -4.37
CA GLU A 239 12.89 20.43 -4.63
C GLU A 239 11.64 20.59 -3.74
N PRO A 240 11.52 21.69 -2.97
CA PRO A 240 10.29 21.96 -2.24
C PRO A 240 9.16 22.09 -3.25
N THR A 241 8.16 21.21 -3.14
CA THR A 241 6.91 21.35 -3.88
C THR A 241 6.38 22.74 -3.63
N ARG A 242 6.35 23.59 -4.67
CA ARG A 242 5.76 24.92 -4.58
C ARG A 242 4.31 24.76 -4.13
N PRO A 243 3.86 25.42 -3.06
CA PRO A 243 2.43 25.53 -2.80
C PRO A 243 1.81 26.29 -3.98
N TYR A 244 0.80 25.72 -4.57
CA TYR A 244 -0.07 26.37 -5.54
C TYR A 244 -0.86 27.51 -4.90
#